data_2c59ac48536f36e082dd9c0c52e90bd9
#
_entry.id   2c59ac48536f36e082dd9c0c52e90bd9
#
_cell.length_a   1.000
_cell.length_b   1.000
_cell.length_c   1.000
_cell.angle_alpha   90.00
_cell.angle_beta   90.00
_cell.angle_gamma   90.00
#
_symmetry.space_group_name_H-M   'P 1'
#
loop_
_entity.id
_entity.type
_entity.pdbx_description
1 polymer ?
#
loop_
_entity_poly.entity_id
_entity_poly.type
_entity_poly.pdbx_seq_one_letter_code
_entity_poly.pdbx_strand_id
1 'polypeptide(L)'
;MEQLFCGKLHRQWRQVAPHPALRATFPRRGRLFEKRYIMSKLHLILPMAGRGSRFFKNGFVCPKPLIEINGKPFFYWAARSVEKFVDCADLTFVVLEEHIRDFAIDEKIKAYWPAARIVALPEVTEGAAVTALKGCEGLPDGEPILFNDCDHLFICSAFNAFCEKGRFADGPAGAL
;
A
#
# COMPACT_ATOMS: atom_id res chain seq x y z
N MET A 1 -7.02 -24.38 -24.95
CA MET A 1 -6.72 -25.15 -23.71
C MET A 1 -6.43 -24.18 -22.58
N GLU A 2 -7.36 -23.19 -22.35
CA GLU A 2 -7.12 -22.00 -21.46
C GLU A 2 -8.31 -21.63 -20.57
N GLN A 3 -9.14 -22.56 -20.15
CA GLN A 3 -10.33 -22.25 -19.33
C GLN A 3 -10.43 -23.01 -18.00
N LEU A 4 -9.36 -23.61 -17.49
CA LEU A 4 -9.45 -24.49 -16.31
C LEU A 4 -8.80 -23.97 -15.02
N PHE A 5 -8.23 -22.76 -14.98
CA PHE A 5 -7.52 -22.29 -13.78
C PHE A 5 -8.28 -21.25 -12.92
N CYS A 6 -9.37 -20.69 -13.39
CA CYS A 6 -10.12 -19.65 -12.64
C CYS A 6 -11.16 -20.20 -11.65
N GLY A 7 -11.52 -21.48 -11.72
CA GLY A 7 -12.67 -22.05 -10.98
C GLY A 7 -12.39 -22.53 -9.55
N LYS A 8 -11.15 -22.69 -9.13
CA LYS A 8 -10.82 -23.30 -7.81
C LYS A 8 -10.51 -22.32 -6.68
N LEU A 9 -10.15 -21.10 -6.98
CA LEU A 9 -9.86 -20.08 -5.94
C LEU A 9 -11.10 -19.45 -5.30
N HIS A 10 -12.28 -19.54 -5.94
CA HIS A 10 -13.48 -18.85 -5.46
C HIS A 10 -14.24 -19.57 -4.34
N ARG A 11 -13.89 -20.81 -3.97
CA ARG A 11 -14.62 -21.58 -2.95
C ARG A 11 -14.01 -21.61 -1.55
N GLN A 12 -12.80 -21.11 -1.37
CA GLN A 12 -12.08 -21.23 -0.08
C GLN A 12 -12.27 -20.05 0.85
N TRP A 13 -12.91 -18.94 0.40
CA TRP A 13 -13.07 -17.71 1.19
C TRP A 13 -14.43 -17.57 1.90
N ARG A 14 -15.28 -18.59 1.89
CA ARG A 14 -16.63 -18.48 2.47
C ARG A 14 -16.80 -18.92 3.93
N GLN A 15 -15.73 -19.29 4.62
CA GLN A 15 -15.86 -19.78 6.01
C GLN A 15 -14.73 -19.26 6.90
N VAL A 16 -14.66 -17.95 7.10
CA VAL A 16 -14.01 -17.42 8.30
C VAL A 16 -15.10 -16.64 9.06
N ALA A 17 -15.67 -17.31 10.07
CA ALA A 17 -16.56 -16.64 11.00
C ALA A 17 -15.77 -15.59 11.79
N PRO A 18 -16.32 -14.40 12.06
CA PRO A 18 -15.63 -13.38 12.83
C PRO A 18 -15.37 -13.88 14.25
N HIS A 19 -14.15 -13.73 14.73
CA HIS A 19 -13.73 -14.14 16.08
C HIS A 19 -14.55 -13.41 17.14
N PRO A 20 -15.10 -14.10 18.18
CA PRO A 20 -16.03 -13.52 19.18
C PRO A 20 -15.42 -12.47 20.10
N ALA A 21 -14.12 -12.21 20.06
CA ALA A 21 -13.39 -11.41 21.05
C ALA A 21 -13.34 -9.89 20.80
N LEU A 22 -14.00 -9.36 19.77
CA LEU A 22 -14.01 -7.91 19.48
C LEU A 22 -15.30 -7.23 19.94
N ARG A 23 -15.74 -7.46 21.17
CA ARG A 23 -16.66 -6.55 21.88
C ARG A 23 -15.85 -5.53 22.68
N ALA A 24 -15.32 -4.52 22.02
CA ALA A 24 -14.80 -3.34 22.71
C ALA A 24 -16.00 -2.50 23.18
N THR A 25 -16.20 -2.42 24.48
CA THR A 25 -17.13 -1.48 25.13
C THR A 25 -16.52 -0.08 25.06
N PHE A 26 -17.13 0.80 24.26
CA PHE A 26 -16.77 2.22 24.22
C PHE A 26 -17.42 2.95 25.41
N PRO A 27 -16.70 3.83 26.13
CA PRO A 27 -17.26 4.67 27.16
C PRO A 27 -18.18 5.74 26.53
N ARG A 28 -19.37 5.89 27.11
CA ARG A 28 -20.35 6.91 26.71
C ARG A 28 -19.99 8.27 27.31
N ARG A 29 -20.10 9.31 26.50
CA ARG A 29 -20.17 10.75 26.78
C ARG A 29 -18.90 11.50 27.11
N GLY A 30 -18.57 12.42 26.21
CA GLY A 30 -17.72 13.60 26.44
C GLY A 30 -17.78 14.55 25.27
N ARG A 31 -18.50 15.65 25.45
CA ARG A 31 -18.50 16.95 24.72
C ARG A 31 -18.01 16.99 23.28
N LEU A 32 -18.95 17.32 22.40
CA LEU A 32 -18.75 17.87 21.08
C LEU A 32 -17.81 19.11 21.15
N PHE A 33 -16.54 18.92 20.87
CA PHE A 33 -15.71 19.95 20.28
C PHE A 33 -15.75 19.69 18.79
N GLU A 34 -16.51 20.47 18.03
CA GLU A 34 -16.31 20.64 16.59
C GLU A 34 -14.91 21.26 16.38
N LYS A 35 -13.86 20.44 16.52
CA LYS A 35 -12.60 20.73 15.88
C LYS A 35 -12.84 20.47 14.40
N ARG A 36 -12.88 21.54 13.60
CA ARG A 36 -12.68 21.49 12.16
C ARG A 36 -11.42 20.63 11.94
N TYR A 37 -11.61 19.35 11.63
CA TYR A 37 -10.52 18.47 11.30
C TYR A 37 -9.93 18.99 9.98
N ILE A 38 -8.79 19.63 10.09
CA ILE A 38 -7.86 19.72 8.97
C ILE A 38 -7.50 18.26 8.71
N MET A 39 -7.95 17.72 7.58
CA MET A 39 -7.59 16.37 7.15
C MET A 39 -6.06 16.30 7.19
N SER A 40 -5.50 15.57 8.13
CA SER A 40 -4.07 15.35 8.16
C SER A 40 -3.72 14.62 6.87
N LYS A 41 -2.73 15.15 6.16
CA LYS A 41 -2.21 14.54 4.94
C LYS A 41 -1.77 13.12 5.28
N LEU A 42 -2.14 12.14 4.45
CA LEU A 42 -1.67 10.77 4.58
C LEU A 42 -0.60 10.50 3.52
N HIS A 43 0.55 10.05 3.95
CA HIS A 43 1.60 9.59 3.05
C HIS A 43 1.45 8.10 2.80
N LEU A 44 1.33 7.71 1.53
CA LEU A 44 1.31 6.31 1.12
C LEU A 44 2.68 5.93 0.57
N ILE A 45 3.33 4.97 1.21
CA ILE A 45 4.64 4.47 0.81
C ILE A 45 4.53 3.04 0.32
N LEU A 46 5.02 2.77 -0.89
CA LEU A 46 5.13 1.43 -1.46
C LEU A 46 6.60 1.00 -1.50
N PRO A 47 7.06 0.15 -0.56
CA PRO A 47 8.39 -0.41 -0.59
C PRO A 47 8.49 -1.48 -1.69
N MET A 48 9.24 -1.20 -2.76
CA MET A 48 9.34 -2.05 -3.95
C MET A 48 10.79 -2.38 -4.33
N ALA A 49 11.75 -2.06 -3.45
CA ALA A 49 13.18 -2.26 -3.71
C ALA A 49 13.68 -3.69 -3.44
N GLY A 50 12.84 -4.70 -3.72
CA GLY A 50 13.21 -6.10 -3.63
C GLY A 50 13.42 -6.72 -5.01
N ARG A 51 14.41 -7.60 -5.16
CA ARG A 51 14.69 -8.28 -6.44
C ARG A 51 13.59 -9.25 -6.89
N GLY A 52 12.72 -9.70 -5.99
CA GLY A 52 11.64 -10.63 -6.36
C GLY A 52 12.16 -11.98 -6.88
N SER A 53 13.27 -12.49 -6.34
CA SER A 53 13.99 -13.67 -6.85
C SER A 53 13.13 -14.93 -7.05
N ARG A 54 12.05 -15.08 -6.27
CA ARG A 54 11.08 -16.19 -6.45
C ARG A 54 10.35 -16.09 -7.78
N PHE A 55 10.01 -14.88 -8.22
CA PHE A 55 9.32 -14.65 -9.49
C PHE A 55 10.25 -14.93 -10.67
N PHE A 56 11.50 -14.48 -10.62
CA PHE A 56 12.50 -14.83 -11.64
C PHE A 56 12.72 -16.35 -11.75
N LYS A 57 12.77 -17.07 -10.62
CA LYS A 57 12.86 -18.54 -10.63
C LYS A 57 11.66 -19.22 -11.27
N ASN A 58 10.50 -18.56 -11.29
CA ASN A 58 9.29 -19.05 -11.93
C ASN A 58 9.10 -18.50 -13.37
N GLY A 59 10.15 -17.97 -13.98
CA GLY A 59 10.16 -17.57 -15.40
C GLY A 59 9.66 -16.15 -15.68
N PHE A 60 9.39 -15.33 -14.67
CA PHE A 60 9.10 -13.92 -14.89
C PHE A 60 10.39 -13.18 -15.28
N VAL A 61 10.31 -12.36 -16.33
CA VAL A 61 11.46 -11.61 -16.87
C VAL A 61 11.52 -10.15 -16.40
N CYS A 62 10.58 -9.73 -15.57
CA CYS A 62 10.51 -8.37 -15.02
C CYS A 62 10.45 -8.40 -13.49
N PRO A 63 10.82 -7.29 -12.82
CA PRO A 63 10.68 -7.14 -11.38
C PRO A 63 9.23 -7.35 -10.92
N LYS A 64 9.03 -7.93 -9.73
CA LYS A 64 7.72 -8.20 -9.14
C LYS A 64 6.73 -7.03 -9.26
N PRO A 65 7.08 -5.76 -8.99
CA PRO A 65 6.14 -4.66 -9.11
C PRO A 65 5.58 -4.44 -10.51
N LEU A 66 6.30 -4.90 -11.54
CA LEU A 66 5.95 -4.73 -12.95
C LEU A 66 5.17 -5.93 -13.54
N ILE A 67 4.96 -6.98 -12.77
CA ILE A 67 4.12 -8.11 -13.21
C ILE A 67 2.70 -7.60 -13.40
N GLU A 68 2.10 -7.90 -14.56
CA GLU A 68 0.78 -7.40 -14.91
C GLU A 68 -0.34 -8.38 -14.55
N ILE A 69 -1.42 -7.82 -14.02
CA ILE A 69 -2.73 -8.48 -13.89
C ILE A 69 -3.77 -7.58 -14.56
N ASN A 70 -4.55 -8.13 -15.46
CA ASN A 70 -5.57 -7.40 -16.21
C ASN A 70 -5.02 -6.13 -16.90
N GLY A 71 -3.81 -6.22 -17.49
CA GLY A 71 -3.17 -5.13 -18.23
C GLY A 71 -2.68 -3.96 -17.37
N LYS A 72 -2.52 -4.16 -16.06
CA LYS A 72 -1.94 -3.19 -15.14
C LYS A 72 -0.92 -3.85 -14.22
N PRO A 73 0.19 -3.17 -13.89
CA PRO A 73 1.22 -3.71 -13.02
C PRO A 73 0.75 -3.85 -11.57
N PHE A 74 1.40 -4.73 -10.81
CA PHE A 74 1.09 -4.96 -9.40
C PHE A 74 1.06 -3.67 -8.59
N PHE A 75 2.08 -2.81 -8.74
CA PHE A 75 2.14 -1.56 -8.00
C PHE A 75 0.93 -0.65 -8.26
N TYR A 76 0.36 -0.71 -9.48
CA TYR A 76 -0.85 0.05 -9.81
C TYR A 76 -2.03 -0.39 -8.96
N TRP A 77 -2.27 -1.69 -8.88
CA TRP A 77 -3.38 -2.23 -8.09
C TRP A 77 -3.21 -1.98 -6.60
N ALA A 78 -1.98 -2.14 -6.10
CA ALA A 78 -1.65 -1.87 -4.70
C ALA A 78 -1.91 -0.40 -4.33
N ALA A 79 -1.39 0.55 -5.10
CA ALA A 79 -1.59 1.97 -4.85
C ALA A 79 -3.06 2.38 -4.99
N ARG A 80 -3.73 1.97 -6.08
CA ARG A 80 -5.15 2.31 -6.33
C ARG A 80 -6.10 1.73 -5.31
N SER A 81 -5.76 0.61 -4.69
CA SER A 81 -6.59 -0.01 -3.66
C SER A 81 -6.73 0.85 -2.41
N VAL A 82 -5.70 1.63 -2.10
CA VAL A 82 -5.64 2.53 -0.95
C VAL A 82 -5.99 3.97 -1.35
N GLU A 83 -5.40 4.51 -2.41
CA GLU A 83 -5.61 5.87 -2.89
C GLU A 83 -7.08 6.18 -3.15
N LYS A 84 -7.85 5.20 -3.61
CA LYS A 84 -9.28 5.37 -3.89
C LYS A 84 -10.10 5.86 -2.68
N PHE A 85 -9.66 5.53 -1.48
CA PHE A 85 -10.40 5.75 -0.23
C PHE A 85 -9.70 6.73 0.71
N VAL A 86 -8.52 7.16 0.36
CA VAL A 86 -7.66 8.02 1.18
C VAL A 86 -7.16 9.14 0.31
N ASP A 87 -7.31 10.37 0.78
CA ASP A 87 -6.67 11.52 0.16
C ASP A 87 -5.16 11.46 0.47
N CYS A 88 -4.42 10.76 -0.39
CA CYS A 88 -2.98 10.62 -0.28
C CYS A 88 -2.33 11.92 -0.77
N ALA A 89 -1.87 12.74 0.15
CA ALA A 89 -1.16 13.97 -0.17
C ALA A 89 0.16 13.70 -0.89
N ASP A 90 0.75 12.52 -0.64
CA ASP A 90 2.04 12.14 -1.20
C ASP A 90 2.11 10.63 -1.43
N LEU A 91 2.40 10.24 -2.66
CA LEU A 91 2.69 8.86 -3.05
C LEU A 91 4.19 8.71 -3.20
N THR A 92 4.78 7.80 -2.42
CA THR A 92 6.20 7.49 -2.48
C THR A 92 6.40 6.03 -2.90
N PHE A 93 7.20 5.83 -3.93
CA PHE A 93 7.61 4.51 -4.40
C PHE A 93 9.11 4.34 -4.15
N VAL A 94 9.48 3.32 -3.37
CA VAL A 94 10.89 2.99 -3.12
C VAL A 94 11.30 1.88 -4.06
N VAL A 95 12.21 2.16 -4.97
CA VAL A 95 12.64 1.26 -6.05
C VAL A 95 14.14 1.05 -6.03
N LEU A 96 14.63 0.05 -6.76
CA LEU A 96 16.08 -0.11 -7.00
C LEU A 96 16.50 0.71 -8.23
N GLU A 97 17.71 1.27 -8.20
CA GLU A 97 18.31 1.92 -9.38
C GLU A 97 18.41 0.96 -10.58
N GLU A 98 18.68 -0.33 -10.34
CA GLU A 98 18.66 -1.35 -11.39
C GLU A 98 17.28 -1.47 -12.05
N HIS A 99 16.17 -1.29 -11.29
CA HIS A 99 14.83 -1.33 -11.86
C HIS A 99 14.49 -0.08 -12.69
N ILE A 100 15.10 1.07 -12.37
CA ILE A 100 15.00 2.28 -13.19
C ILE A 100 15.76 2.07 -14.49
N ARG A 101 17.03 1.71 -14.38
CA ARG A 101 17.93 1.56 -15.54
C ARG A 101 17.45 0.51 -16.55
N ASP A 102 17.02 -0.66 -16.05
CA ASP A 102 16.77 -1.82 -16.90
C ASP A 102 15.29 -1.94 -17.32
N PHE A 103 14.35 -1.31 -16.59
CA PHE A 103 12.91 -1.47 -16.79
C PHE A 103 12.13 -0.16 -16.85
N ALA A 104 12.78 1.01 -16.67
CA ALA A 104 12.15 2.33 -16.63
C ALA A 104 10.94 2.37 -15.68
N ILE A 105 11.08 1.79 -14.46
CA ILE A 105 9.98 1.66 -13.51
C ILE A 105 9.46 3.03 -13.04
N ASP A 106 10.33 4.01 -12.94
CA ASP A 106 10.01 5.39 -12.57
C ASP A 106 9.10 6.07 -13.60
N GLU A 107 9.41 5.92 -14.90
CA GLU A 107 8.57 6.43 -15.99
C GLU A 107 7.19 5.75 -15.98
N LYS A 108 7.15 4.45 -15.76
CA LYS A 108 5.91 3.68 -15.66
C LYS A 108 5.06 4.10 -14.47
N ILE A 109 5.67 4.41 -13.32
CA ILE A 109 4.97 4.95 -12.15
C ILE A 109 4.41 6.35 -12.47
N LYS A 110 5.25 7.23 -13.03
CA LYS A 110 4.86 8.60 -13.36
C LYS A 110 3.81 8.70 -14.45
N ALA A 111 3.67 7.67 -15.30
CA ALA A 111 2.57 7.58 -16.26
C ALA A 111 1.19 7.50 -15.58
N TYR A 112 1.10 6.98 -14.35
CA TYR A 112 -0.13 6.93 -13.57
C TYR A 112 -0.22 8.08 -12.55
N TRP A 113 0.91 8.43 -11.91
CA TRP A 113 1.01 9.47 -10.90
C TRP A 113 2.19 10.40 -11.20
N PRO A 114 2.01 11.43 -12.03
CA PRO A 114 3.10 12.33 -12.43
C PRO A 114 3.81 13.02 -11.26
N ALA A 115 3.08 13.29 -10.17
CA ALA A 115 3.61 13.92 -8.96
C ALA A 115 4.20 12.93 -7.95
N ALA A 116 4.18 11.61 -8.22
CA ALA A 116 4.71 10.62 -7.30
C ALA A 116 6.20 10.84 -7.00
N ARG A 117 6.55 10.68 -5.74
CA ARG A 117 7.94 10.70 -5.30
C ARG A 117 8.58 9.33 -5.55
N ILE A 118 9.76 9.32 -6.15
CA ILE A 118 10.55 8.10 -6.38
C ILE A 118 11.79 8.17 -5.50
N VAL A 119 11.98 7.17 -4.65
CA VAL A 119 13.19 6.97 -3.84
C VAL A 119 13.94 5.82 -4.46
N ALA A 120 15.05 6.12 -5.12
CA ALA A 120 15.90 5.13 -5.75
C ALA A 120 16.97 4.65 -4.76
N LEU A 121 17.10 3.33 -4.60
CA LEU A 121 18.12 2.72 -3.76
C LEU A 121 19.17 2.04 -4.64
N PRO A 122 20.49 2.20 -4.36
CA PRO A 122 21.55 1.58 -5.15
C PRO A 122 21.55 0.06 -5.01
N GLU A 123 21.10 -0.46 -3.87
CA GLU A 123 21.11 -1.89 -3.57
C GLU A 123 19.91 -2.31 -2.70
N VAL A 124 19.70 -3.62 -2.63
CA VAL A 124 18.66 -4.20 -1.76
C VAL A 124 19.02 -3.97 -0.30
N THR A 125 18.05 -3.50 0.48
CA THR A 125 18.23 -3.32 1.92
C THR A 125 18.16 -4.66 2.67
N GLU A 126 18.49 -4.63 3.95
CA GLU A 126 18.45 -5.80 4.86
C GLU A 126 17.04 -6.39 5.02
N GLY A 127 16.00 -5.62 4.68
CA GLY A 127 14.60 -6.10 4.75
C GLY A 127 13.58 -5.05 4.38
N ALA A 128 12.33 -5.49 4.25
CA ALA A 128 11.21 -4.64 3.84
C ALA A 128 11.00 -3.43 4.76
N ALA A 129 11.21 -3.60 6.08
CA ALA A 129 11.09 -2.50 7.04
C ALA A 129 12.13 -1.41 6.80
N VAL A 130 13.39 -1.78 6.48
CA VAL A 130 14.44 -0.80 6.16
C VAL A 130 14.12 -0.08 4.85
N THR A 131 13.65 -0.80 3.84
CA THR A 131 13.15 -0.19 2.59
C THR A 131 12.04 0.82 2.86
N ALA A 132 11.08 0.47 3.71
CA ALA A 132 9.96 1.33 4.06
C ALA A 132 10.45 2.61 4.76
N LEU A 133 11.39 2.51 5.72
CA LEU A 133 11.98 3.65 6.41
C LEU A 133 12.72 4.60 5.44
N LYS A 134 13.38 4.07 4.40
CA LYS A 134 13.96 4.90 3.34
C LYS A 134 12.91 5.73 2.61
N GLY A 135 11.71 5.20 2.46
CA GLY A 135 10.57 5.96 1.93
C GLY A 135 10.11 7.11 2.82
N CYS A 136 10.37 7.05 4.12
CA CYS A 136 9.98 8.10 5.07
C CYS A 136 10.96 9.29 5.09
N GLU A 137 12.19 9.13 4.60
CA GLU A 137 13.22 10.18 4.65
C GLU A 137 12.72 11.47 3.99
N GLY A 138 12.75 12.58 4.73
CA GLY A 138 12.31 13.90 4.28
C GLY A 138 10.79 14.13 4.33
N LEU A 139 10.00 13.21 4.87
CA LEU A 139 8.61 13.48 5.20
C LEU A 139 8.51 14.32 6.50
N PRO A 140 7.48 15.16 6.63
CA PRO A 140 7.26 15.93 7.85
C PRO A 140 6.96 15.03 9.06
N ASP A 141 7.49 15.42 10.22
CA ASP A 141 7.18 14.73 11.47
C ASP A 141 5.69 14.87 11.86
N GLY A 142 5.12 13.79 12.39
CA GLY A 142 3.76 13.79 12.92
C GLY A 142 2.66 13.65 11.87
N GLU A 143 3.00 13.54 10.58
CA GLU A 143 2.02 13.19 9.55
C GLU A 143 1.82 11.66 9.49
N PRO A 144 0.57 11.19 9.29
CA PRO A 144 0.30 9.77 9.22
C PRO A 144 0.91 9.14 7.98
N ILE A 145 1.46 7.94 8.14
CA ILE A 145 2.08 7.16 7.06
C ILE A 145 1.38 5.82 6.96
N LEU A 146 1.08 5.40 5.76
CA LEU A 146 0.58 4.08 5.42
C LEU A 146 1.60 3.36 4.53
N PHE A 147 1.98 2.17 4.91
CA PHE A 147 2.77 1.27 4.07
C PHE A 147 1.87 0.24 3.40
N ASN A 148 2.04 0.04 2.11
CA ASN A 148 1.39 -1.04 1.40
C ASN A 148 2.39 -1.76 0.48
N ASP A 149 2.45 -3.08 0.56
CA ASP A 149 3.30 -3.87 -0.33
C ASP A 149 2.79 -3.81 -1.77
N CYS A 150 3.69 -3.81 -2.73
CA CYS A 150 3.36 -3.62 -4.15
C CYS A 150 2.49 -4.72 -4.78
N ASP A 151 2.28 -5.84 -4.09
CA ASP A 151 1.46 -6.97 -4.50
C ASP A 151 0.23 -7.18 -3.61
N HIS A 152 -0.06 -6.27 -2.71
CA HIS A 152 -1.25 -6.31 -1.88
C HIS A 152 -2.36 -5.43 -2.46
N LEU A 153 -3.41 -6.07 -2.95
CA LEU A 153 -4.69 -5.41 -3.21
C LEU A 153 -5.48 -5.36 -1.90
N PHE A 154 -5.53 -4.19 -1.29
CA PHE A 154 -6.17 -3.98 0.00
C PHE A 154 -7.65 -3.67 -0.16
N ILE A 155 -8.52 -4.51 0.39
CA ILE A 155 -9.97 -4.30 0.41
C ILE A 155 -10.45 -4.49 1.84
N CYS A 156 -10.75 -3.39 2.53
CA CYS A 156 -11.22 -3.39 3.91
C CYS A 156 -12.27 -2.32 4.13
N SER A 157 -13.52 -2.75 4.34
CA SER A 157 -14.64 -1.83 4.58
C SER A 157 -14.48 -1.02 5.87
N ALA A 158 -13.89 -1.60 6.90
CA ALA A 158 -13.63 -0.90 8.17
C ALA A 158 -12.58 0.20 7.99
N PHE A 159 -11.50 -0.07 7.24
CA PHE A 159 -10.49 0.92 6.90
C PHE A 159 -11.09 2.06 6.05
N ASN A 160 -11.88 1.72 5.04
CA ASN A 160 -12.54 2.72 4.21
C ASN A 160 -13.44 3.64 5.03
N ALA A 161 -14.27 3.07 5.92
CA ALA A 161 -15.12 3.85 6.81
C ALA A 161 -14.33 4.70 7.82
N PHE A 162 -13.14 4.24 8.22
CA PHE A 162 -12.21 5.00 9.06
C PHE A 162 -11.64 6.21 8.30
N CYS A 163 -11.17 6.01 7.07
CA CYS A 163 -10.67 7.06 6.18
C CYS A 163 -11.74 8.10 5.86
N GLU A 164 -12.94 7.67 5.51
CA GLU A 164 -14.09 8.56 5.23
C GLU A 164 -14.45 9.47 6.41
N LYS A 165 -14.17 9.03 7.63
CA LYS A 165 -14.42 9.82 8.85
C LYS A 165 -13.29 10.77 9.21
N GLY A 166 -12.19 10.79 8.47
CA GLY A 166 -11.05 11.68 8.69
C GLY A 166 -10.34 11.50 10.04
N ARG A 167 -10.33 10.29 10.61
CA ARG A 167 -9.89 10.04 11.99
C ARG A 167 -8.45 9.57 12.15
N PHE A 168 -7.57 9.90 11.22
CA PHE A 168 -6.15 9.50 11.34
C PHE A 168 -5.42 10.09 12.55
N ALA A 169 -5.90 11.22 13.10
CA ALA A 169 -5.24 11.89 14.24
C ALA A 169 -5.56 11.25 15.61
N ASP A 170 -6.58 10.40 15.72
CA ASP A 170 -7.06 9.85 17.00
C ASP A 170 -6.81 8.34 17.15
N GLY A 171 -6.16 7.70 16.19
CA GLY A 171 -5.84 6.27 16.24
C GLY A 171 -4.63 5.99 17.13
N PRO A 172 -4.60 4.89 17.89
CA PRO A 172 -3.37 4.47 18.56
C PRO A 172 -2.31 4.18 17.50
N ALA A 173 -1.14 4.79 17.64
CA ALA A 173 0.01 4.51 16.80
C ALA A 173 0.26 2.98 16.79
N GLY A 174 0.07 2.35 15.64
CA GLY A 174 0.41 0.94 15.43
C GLY A 174 -0.73 -0.08 15.37
N ALA A 175 -1.99 0.32 15.28
CA ALA A 175 -3.09 -0.64 15.23
C ALA A 175 -3.79 -0.67 13.84
N LEU A 176 -3.24 -1.43 12.94
CA LEU A 176 -3.95 -2.12 11.84
C LEU A 176 -3.41 -3.52 11.72
#